data_fa5ee6b58ea9e6737e1c22340795ac87
#
_entry.id   fa5ee6b58ea9e6737e1c22340795ac87
#
_cell.length_a   1.000
_cell.length_b   1.000
_cell.length_c   1.000
_cell.angle_alpha   90.00
_cell.angle_beta   90.00
_cell.angle_gamma   90.00
#
_symmetry.space_group_name_H-M   'P 1'
#
loop_
_entity.id
_entity.type
_entity.pdbx_description
1 polymer ?
#
loop_
_entity_poly.entity_id
_entity_poly.type
_entity_poly.pdbx_seq_one_letter_code
_entity_poly.pdbx_strand_id
1 'polypeptide(L)'
;KDGDPALMCQLYQTSLGEDCTPIHDALRVCRILYERGYKLSIITNGRSTTQHSRLSHSELTPMISDLFISEELGCQKPKKEFFDTVFSKLQISVFKALVIGDSLTSDIIGGIQYGIDTCWFNPNGSDNTMSQAPTYEIKQLSELLSIL
;
A
#
# COMPACT_ATOMS: atom_id res chain seq x y z
N LYS A 1 9.83 26.42 -26.47
CA LYS A 1 8.52 25.77 -26.28
C LYS A 1 8.31 25.62 -24.76
N ASP A 2 7.86 26.68 -24.16
CA ASP A 2 7.74 26.81 -22.72
C ASP A 2 6.33 26.39 -22.34
N GLY A 3 6.16 25.10 -21.99
CA GLY A 3 4.95 24.63 -21.35
C GLY A 3 4.93 25.13 -19.90
N ASP A 4 3.79 25.58 -19.41
CA ASP A 4 3.60 25.98 -18.01
C ASP A 4 3.92 24.77 -17.12
N PRO A 5 4.94 24.85 -16.23
CA PRO A 5 5.30 23.73 -15.34
C PRO A 5 4.17 23.29 -14.42
N ALA A 6 3.29 24.22 -14.01
CA ALA A 6 2.13 23.91 -13.17
C ALA A 6 1.09 23.09 -13.93
N LEU A 7 0.81 23.45 -15.20
CA LEU A 7 -0.08 22.69 -16.06
C LEU A 7 0.47 21.31 -16.39
N MET A 8 1.78 21.21 -16.66
CA MET A 8 2.44 19.92 -16.92
C MET A 8 2.37 19.01 -15.70
N CYS A 9 2.60 19.54 -14.50
CA CYS A 9 2.49 18.79 -13.26
C CYS A 9 1.04 18.33 -13.02
N GLN A 10 0.06 19.18 -13.27
CA GLN A 10 -1.36 18.84 -13.13
C GLN A 10 -1.79 17.75 -14.12
N LEU A 11 -1.40 17.85 -15.38
CA LEU A 11 -1.68 16.83 -16.42
C LEU A 11 -1.06 15.48 -16.06
N TYR A 12 0.20 15.48 -15.61
CA TYR A 12 0.89 14.27 -15.16
C TYR A 12 0.18 13.61 -13.99
N GLN A 13 -0.24 14.38 -12.99
CA GLN A 13 -0.96 13.86 -11.83
C GLN A 13 -2.34 13.32 -12.17
N THR A 14 -3.06 13.97 -13.09
CA THR A 14 -4.36 13.49 -13.58
C THR A 14 -4.18 12.16 -14.29
N SER A 15 -3.19 12.06 -15.18
CA SER A 15 -2.86 10.82 -15.89
C SER A 15 -2.49 9.67 -14.92
N LEU A 16 -1.69 9.96 -13.89
CA LEU A 16 -1.37 8.97 -12.84
C LEU A 16 -2.61 8.54 -12.05
N GLY A 17 -3.58 9.45 -11.85
CA GLY A 17 -4.83 9.14 -11.16
C GLY A 17 -5.77 8.25 -11.98
N GLU A 18 -5.70 8.34 -13.31
CA GLU A 18 -6.53 7.55 -14.23
C GLU A 18 -5.95 6.16 -14.51
N ASP A 19 -4.63 5.99 -14.42
CA ASP A 19 -3.97 4.68 -14.57
C ASP A 19 -4.16 3.85 -13.31
N CYS A 20 -5.16 2.98 -13.32
CA CYS A 20 -5.51 2.08 -12.22
C CYS A 20 -5.31 0.60 -12.58
N THR A 21 -4.46 0.28 -13.56
CA THR A 21 -4.16 -1.10 -13.93
C THR A 21 -3.58 -1.86 -12.72
N PRO A 22 -4.29 -2.86 -12.17
CA PRO A 22 -3.80 -3.62 -11.04
C PRO A 22 -2.56 -4.44 -11.40
N ILE A 23 -1.71 -4.68 -10.42
CA ILE A 23 -0.64 -5.67 -10.53
C ILE A 23 -1.27 -7.04 -10.87
N HIS A 24 -0.53 -7.86 -11.62
CA HIS A 24 -0.98 -9.21 -11.97
C HIS A 24 -1.49 -9.98 -10.73
N ASP A 25 -2.62 -10.63 -10.87
CA ASP A 25 -3.34 -11.36 -9.79
C ASP A 25 -3.92 -10.50 -8.64
N ALA A 26 -3.68 -9.20 -8.57
CA ALA A 26 -4.14 -8.39 -7.44
C ALA A 26 -5.64 -8.50 -7.21
N LEU A 27 -6.45 -8.37 -8.25
CA LEU A 27 -7.91 -8.45 -8.14
C LEU A 27 -8.37 -9.83 -7.62
N ARG A 28 -7.78 -10.91 -8.14
CA ARG A 28 -8.10 -12.28 -7.73
C ARG A 28 -7.72 -12.53 -6.27
N VAL A 29 -6.52 -12.14 -5.88
CA VAL A 29 -6.01 -12.34 -4.52
C VAL A 29 -6.82 -11.53 -3.51
N CYS A 30 -7.06 -10.23 -3.78
CA CYS A 30 -7.89 -9.40 -2.91
C CYS A 30 -9.31 -9.95 -2.75
N ARG A 31 -9.92 -10.45 -3.82
CA ARG A 31 -11.25 -11.07 -3.75
C ARG A 31 -11.27 -12.29 -2.84
N ILE A 32 -10.31 -13.21 -3.00
CA ILE A 32 -10.22 -14.40 -2.16
C ILE A 32 -10.00 -14.04 -0.70
N LEU A 33 -9.10 -13.09 -0.39
CA LEU A 33 -8.86 -12.64 0.97
C LEU A 33 -10.11 -11.97 1.57
N TYR A 34 -10.78 -11.13 0.80
CA TYR A 34 -12.05 -10.51 1.23
C TYR A 34 -13.13 -11.56 1.54
N GLU A 35 -13.30 -12.57 0.67
CA GLU A 35 -14.23 -13.70 0.86
C GLU A 35 -13.87 -14.57 2.08
N ARG A 36 -12.58 -14.67 2.42
CA ARG A 36 -12.09 -15.31 3.65
C ARG A 36 -12.33 -14.47 4.91
N GLY A 37 -12.85 -13.24 4.78
CA GLY A 37 -13.15 -12.34 5.90
C GLY A 37 -12.00 -11.42 6.31
N TYR A 38 -10.92 -11.34 5.54
CA TYR A 38 -9.86 -10.36 5.79
C TYR A 38 -10.35 -8.94 5.49
N LYS A 39 -10.01 -8.02 6.38
CA LYS A 39 -10.22 -6.59 6.16
C LYS A 39 -9.05 -6.03 5.37
N LEU A 40 -9.32 -5.48 4.19
CA LEU A 40 -8.31 -4.92 3.29
C LEU A 40 -8.31 -3.40 3.41
N SER A 41 -7.15 -2.82 3.71
CA SER A 41 -6.95 -1.37 3.80
C SER A 41 -5.73 -0.97 2.99
N ILE A 42 -5.80 0.20 2.36
CA ILE A 42 -4.68 0.77 1.60
C ILE A 42 -3.99 1.83 2.46
N ILE A 43 -2.67 1.74 2.54
CA ILE A 43 -1.79 2.74 3.17
C ILE A 43 -0.80 3.27 2.12
N THR A 44 -0.81 4.56 1.83
CA THR A 44 -0.03 5.13 0.72
C THR A 44 0.66 6.44 1.05
N ASN A 45 1.92 6.58 0.59
CA ASN A 45 2.64 7.84 0.56
C ASN A 45 2.33 8.54 -0.77
N GLY A 46 1.24 9.28 -0.84
CA GLY A 46 0.81 9.90 -2.09
C GLY A 46 -0.07 11.12 -1.87
N ARG A 47 -0.49 11.72 -2.99
CA ARG A 47 -1.42 12.84 -2.99
C ARG A 47 -2.86 12.35 -2.90
N SER A 48 -3.68 13.05 -2.12
CA SER A 48 -5.06 12.70 -1.88
C SER A 48 -5.86 12.58 -3.18
N THR A 49 -5.80 13.59 -4.03
CA THR A 49 -6.52 13.60 -5.32
C THR A 49 -6.17 12.41 -6.20
N THR A 50 -4.89 12.08 -6.31
CA THR A 50 -4.40 10.96 -7.13
C THR A 50 -4.86 9.61 -6.57
N GLN A 51 -4.71 9.40 -5.25
CA GLN A 51 -5.05 8.12 -4.64
C GLN A 51 -6.55 7.86 -4.61
N HIS A 52 -7.37 8.87 -4.34
CA HIS A 52 -8.83 8.75 -4.44
C HIS A 52 -9.27 8.47 -5.87
N SER A 53 -8.72 9.17 -6.87
CA SER A 53 -9.01 8.92 -8.28
C SER A 53 -8.67 7.47 -8.67
N ARG A 54 -7.46 7.00 -8.35
CA ARG A 54 -7.03 5.62 -8.65
C ARG A 54 -7.95 4.59 -8.02
N LEU A 55 -8.31 4.76 -6.76
CA LEU A 55 -9.20 3.82 -6.10
C LEU A 55 -10.59 3.86 -6.72
N SER A 56 -11.16 5.04 -6.99
CA SER A 56 -12.51 5.18 -7.55
C SER A 56 -12.68 4.52 -8.94
N HIS A 57 -11.60 4.41 -9.71
CA HIS A 57 -11.59 3.73 -11.01
C HIS A 57 -11.14 2.25 -10.93
N SER A 58 -10.84 1.75 -9.73
CA SER A 58 -10.35 0.39 -9.53
C SER A 58 -11.47 -0.59 -9.23
N GLU A 59 -11.40 -1.78 -9.81
CA GLU A 59 -12.24 -2.92 -9.45
C GLU A 59 -12.00 -3.42 -8.00
N LEU A 60 -10.93 -2.96 -7.35
CA LEU A 60 -10.64 -3.26 -5.94
C LEU A 60 -11.55 -2.50 -4.97
N THR A 61 -12.14 -1.39 -5.40
CA THR A 61 -12.92 -0.48 -4.54
C THR A 61 -13.93 -1.18 -3.61
N PRO A 62 -14.74 -2.14 -4.08
CA PRO A 62 -15.72 -2.80 -3.21
C PRO A 62 -15.12 -3.64 -2.08
N MET A 63 -13.84 -4.02 -2.20
CA MET A 63 -13.14 -4.88 -1.24
C MET A 63 -12.29 -4.08 -0.26
N ILE A 64 -12.05 -2.79 -0.52
CA ILE A 64 -11.21 -1.94 0.32
C ILE A 64 -12.07 -1.27 1.40
N SER A 65 -11.75 -1.56 2.65
CA SER A 65 -12.47 -1.00 3.80
C SER A 65 -12.02 0.42 4.15
N ASP A 66 -10.73 0.68 4.02
CA ASP A 66 -10.13 1.97 4.44
C ASP A 66 -9.01 2.38 3.49
N LEU A 67 -8.86 3.69 3.30
CA LEU A 67 -7.77 4.30 2.55
C LEU A 67 -7.09 5.36 3.41
N PHE A 68 -5.79 5.16 3.67
CA PHE A 68 -4.96 6.06 4.48
C PHE A 68 -3.91 6.70 3.58
N ILE A 69 -4.00 8.00 3.41
CA ILE A 69 -3.13 8.78 2.51
C ILE A 69 -2.25 9.72 3.34
N SER A 70 -0.94 9.69 3.12
CA SER A 70 0.02 10.48 3.88
C SER A 70 -0.26 11.98 3.86
N GLU A 71 -0.72 12.52 2.73
CA GLU A 71 -1.08 13.94 2.61
C GLU A 71 -2.25 14.32 3.54
N GLU A 72 -3.26 13.46 3.68
CA GLU A 72 -4.40 13.68 4.56
C GLU A 72 -4.05 13.53 6.04
N LEU A 73 -3.08 12.63 6.33
CA LEU A 73 -2.65 12.36 7.69
C LEU A 73 -1.59 13.36 8.19
N GLY A 74 -0.99 14.16 7.29
CA GLY A 74 0.10 15.07 7.61
C GLY A 74 1.41 14.38 7.98
N CYS A 75 1.51 13.08 7.78
CA CYS A 75 2.69 12.27 8.05
C CYS A 75 2.75 11.08 7.08
N GLN A 76 3.93 10.51 6.89
CA GLN A 76 4.14 9.47 5.89
C GLN A 76 4.92 8.28 6.46
N LYS A 77 4.78 7.11 5.82
CA LYS A 77 5.62 5.94 6.08
C LYS A 77 7.09 6.28 5.80
N PRO A 78 8.05 5.84 6.58
CA PRO A 78 7.96 4.89 7.69
C PRO A 78 7.70 5.50 9.08
N LYS A 79 7.33 6.77 9.20
CA LYS A 79 7.17 7.43 10.49
C LYS A 79 6.13 6.74 11.37
N LYS A 80 6.46 6.62 12.67
CA LYS A 80 5.60 5.98 13.68
C LYS A 80 4.21 6.63 13.74
N GLU A 81 4.13 7.96 13.65
CA GLU A 81 2.90 8.73 13.72
C GLU A 81 1.89 8.35 12.63
N PHE A 82 2.39 7.94 11.46
CA PHE A 82 1.53 7.42 10.40
C PHE A 82 0.80 6.14 10.85
N PHE A 83 1.55 5.18 11.37
CA PHE A 83 0.98 3.92 11.86
C PHE A 83 0.13 4.11 13.12
N ASP A 84 0.50 5.02 14.04
CA ASP A 84 -0.33 5.38 15.18
C ASP A 84 -1.72 5.83 14.73
N THR A 85 -1.80 6.66 13.71
CA THR A 85 -3.07 7.14 13.15
C THR A 85 -3.86 6.02 12.50
N VAL A 86 -3.19 5.16 11.70
CA VAL A 86 -3.83 4.01 11.03
C VAL A 86 -4.42 3.06 12.08
N PHE A 87 -3.65 2.61 13.06
CA PHE A 87 -4.10 1.65 14.07
C PHE A 87 -5.13 2.23 15.03
N SER A 88 -5.05 3.52 15.35
CA SER A 88 -6.08 4.23 16.10
C SER A 88 -7.44 4.21 15.40
N LYS A 89 -7.46 4.35 14.06
CA LYS A 89 -8.70 4.28 13.27
C LYS A 89 -9.20 2.85 13.08
N LEU A 90 -8.30 1.91 12.81
CA LEU A 90 -8.67 0.51 12.60
C LEU A 90 -9.11 -0.21 13.87
N GLN A 91 -8.65 0.24 15.04
CA GLN A 91 -8.92 -0.35 16.35
C GLN A 91 -8.61 -1.87 16.44
N ILE A 92 -7.51 -2.26 15.78
CA ILE A 92 -7.02 -3.64 15.79
C ILE A 92 -5.65 -3.73 16.45
N SER A 93 -5.30 -4.93 16.94
CA SER A 93 -3.95 -5.21 17.43
C SER A 93 -2.96 -5.33 16.27
N VAL A 94 -1.73 -4.83 16.46
CA VAL A 94 -0.62 -4.98 15.50
C VAL A 94 -0.35 -6.44 15.14
N PHE A 95 -0.55 -7.37 16.08
CA PHE A 95 -0.38 -8.82 15.88
C PHE A 95 -1.46 -9.46 14.99
N LYS A 96 -2.47 -8.71 14.59
CA LYS A 96 -3.54 -9.15 13.68
C LYS A 96 -3.45 -8.45 12.32
N ALA A 97 -2.34 -7.78 12.06
CA ALA A 97 -2.11 -7.04 10.82
C ALA A 97 -0.87 -7.57 10.10
N LEU A 98 -0.91 -7.49 8.79
CA LEU A 98 0.22 -7.72 7.89
C LEU A 98 0.36 -6.50 6.98
N VAL A 99 1.53 -5.88 6.97
CA VAL A 99 1.86 -4.85 5.98
C VAL A 99 2.46 -5.52 4.76
N ILE A 100 1.84 -5.30 3.61
CA ILE A 100 2.30 -5.82 2.32
C ILE A 100 2.73 -4.62 1.46
N GLY A 101 3.94 -4.62 0.95
CA GLY A 101 4.44 -3.53 0.11
C GLY A 101 5.72 -3.88 -0.62
N ASP A 102 6.06 -3.07 -1.60
CA ASP A 102 7.26 -3.21 -2.42
C ASP A 102 8.43 -2.36 -1.94
N SER A 103 8.16 -1.33 -1.14
CA SER A 103 9.18 -0.40 -0.65
C SER A 103 9.81 -0.87 0.65
N LEU A 104 11.09 -1.27 0.59
CA LEU A 104 11.88 -1.59 1.79
C LEU A 104 11.98 -0.40 2.74
N THR A 105 12.13 0.82 2.21
CA THR A 105 12.41 2.03 2.99
C THR A 105 11.17 2.72 3.57
N SER A 106 9.97 2.34 3.16
CA SER A 106 8.73 2.92 3.68
C SER A 106 7.79 1.88 4.28
N ASP A 107 7.42 0.85 3.51
CA ASP A 107 6.46 -0.17 3.94
C ASP A 107 7.08 -1.13 4.94
N ILE A 108 8.17 -1.76 4.52
CA ILE A 108 8.77 -2.85 5.28
C ILE A 108 9.46 -2.34 6.54
N ILE A 109 10.34 -1.34 6.41
CA ILE A 109 10.99 -0.77 7.60
C ILE A 109 9.98 -0.13 8.56
N GLY A 110 8.94 0.52 8.03
CA GLY A 110 7.88 1.10 8.85
C GLY A 110 7.09 0.05 9.62
N GLY A 111 6.69 -1.04 8.97
CA GLY A 111 6.03 -2.17 9.63
C GLY A 111 6.89 -2.81 10.70
N ILE A 112 8.17 -3.11 10.40
CA ILE A 112 9.12 -3.69 11.35
C ILE A 112 9.30 -2.80 12.57
N GLN A 113 9.55 -1.50 12.37
CA GLN A 113 9.75 -0.54 13.46
C GLN A 113 8.51 -0.35 14.33
N TYR A 114 7.33 -0.53 13.75
CA TYR A 114 6.06 -0.45 14.47
C TYR A 114 5.68 -1.77 15.17
N GLY A 115 6.36 -2.87 14.86
CA GLY A 115 6.09 -4.20 15.43
C GLY A 115 4.96 -4.96 14.72
N ILE A 116 4.76 -4.70 13.43
CA ILE A 116 3.78 -5.38 12.58
C ILE A 116 4.52 -6.41 11.74
N ASP A 117 3.91 -7.57 11.50
CA ASP A 117 4.40 -8.51 10.49
C ASP A 117 4.42 -7.87 9.10
N THR A 118 5.46 -8.17 8.34
CA THR A 118 5.67 -7.53 7.03
C THR A 118 5.84 -8.58 5.93
N CYS A 119 5.30 -8.27 4.76
CA CYS A 119 5.45 -9.07 3.55
C CYS A 119 6.01 -8.19 2.44
N TRP A 120 7.26 -8.43 2.07
CA TRP A 120 7.89 -7.71 0.99
C TRP A 120 7.52 -8.31 -0.37
N PHE A 121 6.83 -7.52 -1.19
CA PHE A 121 6.55 -7.87 -2.58
C PHE A 121 7.76 -7.52 -3.44
N ASN A 122 8.52 -8.56 -3.84
CA ASN A 122 9.79 -8.46 -4.55
C ASN A 122 9.76 -9.25 -5.87
N PRO A 123 8.97 -8.82 -6.87
CA PRO A 123 8.81 -9.56 -8.12
C PRO A 123 10.09 -9.67 -8.94
N ASN A 124 11.02 -8.75 -8.76
CA ASN A 124 12.28 -8.70 -9.50
C ASN A 124 13.42 -9.45 -8.80
N GLY A 125 13.23 -9.96 -7.58
CA GLY A 125 14.26 -10.65 -6.81
C GLY A 125 15.43 -9.73 -6.44
N SER A 126 15.13 -8.48 -6.09
CA SER A 126 16.14 -7.51 -5.63
C SER A 126 16.72 -7.94 -4.27
N ASP A 127 17.97 -7.58 -4.00
CA ASP A 127 18.59 -7.86 -2.71
C ASP A 127 17.97 -7.02 -1.59
N ASN A 128 17.79 -7.65 -0.43
CA ASN A 128 17.43 -6.92 0.77
C ASN A 128 18.63 -6.12 1.28
N THR A 129 18.56 -4.81 1.18
CA THR A 129 19.62 -3.88 1.63
C THR A 129 19.47 -3.44 3.08
N MET A 130 18.42 -3.90 3.78
CA MET A 130 18.18 -3.57 5.18
C MET A 130 18.93 -4.53 6.12
N SER A 131 19.20 -4.08 7.35
CA SER A 131 19.75 -4.89 8.42
C SER A 131 18.75 -5.91 9.00
N GLN A 132 17.47 -5.68 8.80
CA GLN A 132 16.37 -6.54 9.27
C GLN A 132 15.63 -7.16 8.09
N ALA A 133 15.28 -8.44 8.22
CA ALA A 133 14.50 -9.13 7.21
C ALA A 133 12.99 -8.88 7.42
N PRO A 134 12.18 -8.81 6.34
CA PRO A 134 10.74 -8.88 6.43
C PRO A 134 10.31 -10.24 7.01
N THR A 135 9.10 -10.31 7.57
CA THR A 135 8.52 -11.59 8.05
C THR A 135 8.35 -12.57 6.88
N TYR A 136 7.90 -12.05 5.76
CA TYR A 136 7.72 -12.79 4.50
C TYR A 136 8.28 -12.01 3.33
N GLU A 137 8.72 -12.74 2.31
CA GLU A 137 9.05 -12.20 0.99
C GLU A 137 8.33 -13.01 -0.07
N ILE A 138 7.69 -12.34 -1.01
CA ILE A 138 6.95 -12.95 -2.12
C ILE A 138 7.33 -12.31 -3.45
N LYS A 139 7.32 -13.11 -4.51
CA LYS A 139 7.53 -12.64 -5.89
C LYS A 139 6.23 -12.49 -6.67
N GLN A 140 5.19 -13.19 -6.24
CA GLN A 140 3.86 -13.14 -6.83
C GLN A 140 2.82 -12.90 -5.74
N LEU A 141 1.81 -12.08 -6.00
CA LEU A 141 0.75 -11.81 -5.03
C LEU A 141 -0.04 -13.06 -4.64
N SER A 142 -0.14 -14.04 -5.53
CA SER A 142 -0.81 -15.33 -5.25
C SER A 142 -0.18 -16.12 -4.10
N GLU A 143 1.09 -15.90 -3.78
CA GLU A 143 1.76 -16.54 -2.64
C GLU A 143 1.17 -16.13 -1.29
N LEU A 144 0.53 -14.94 -1.22
CA LEU A 144 -0.21 -14.50 -0.02
C LEU A 144 -1.29 -15.49 0.41
N LEU A 145 -1.90 -16.20 -0.54
CA LEU A 145 -2.97 -17.16 -0.25
C LEU A 145 -2.50 -18.39 0.51
N SER A 146 -1.18 -18.62 0.55
CA SER A 146 -0.55 -19.68 1.34
C SER A 146 -0.01 -19.18 2.68
N ILE A 147 0.10 -17.86 2.85
CA ILE A 147 0.55 -17.21 4.09
C ILE A 147 -0.66 -16.90 4.97
N LEU A 148 -1.78 -16.52 4.35
CA LEU A 148 -3.05 -16.12 4.94
C LEU A 148 -4.13 -17.15 4.58
#